data_0ff7a80d82b1df84bf37c57716eb2bda
#
_entry.id   0ff7a80d82b1df84bf37c57716eb2bda
#
_cell.length_a   1.000
_cell.length_b   1.000
_cell.length_c   1.000
_cell.angle_alpha   90.00
_cell.angle_beta   90.00
_cell.angle_gamma   90.00
#
_symmetry.space_group_name_H-M   'P 1'
#
loop_
_entity.id
_entity.type
_entity.pdbx_description
1 polymer ?
#
loop_
_entity_poly.entity_id
_entity_poly.type
_entity_poly.pdbx_seq_one_letter_code
_entity_poly.pdbx_strand_id
1 'polypeptide(L)'
;PNWDMNKDGQIQFVLLKGEPGHPDAEARTTYVIKELNDKGLKTQQLALDTAMWDTAQAKDKMDAWLSGPNANKIEVVIANNDAMAMGAVEALKAHNKSSIPVFGVDALPEALALVKSGALAGTVLNDANNQAKATFDLAKNLADGKGAADGTNWKIDNKVVRVPYVGVDKDNLAEFSKK
;
A
#
# COMPACT_ATOMS: atom_id res chain seq x y z
N PRO A 1 3.29 -9.64 -14.86
CA PRO A 1 1.91 -10.14 -14.90
C PRO A 1 1.04 -9.21 -15.73
N ASN A 2 0.17 -9.75 -16.55
CA ASN A 2 -0.77 -8.95 -17.31
C ASN A 2 -2.01 -8.71 -16.44
N TRP A 3 -2.18 -7.49 -15.94
CA TRP A 3 -3.34 -7.09 -15.12
C TRP A 3 -4.50 -6.55 -15.96
N ASP A 4 -4.32 -6.35 -17.25
CA ASP A 4 -5.38 -6.14 -18.23
C ASP A 4 -5.99 -7.52 -18.58
N MET A 5 -6.90 -7.99 -17.72
CA MET A 5 -7.46 -9.34 -17.81
C MET A 5 -8.46 -9.47 -18.96
N ASN A 6 -9.16 -8.39 -19.29
CA ASN A 6 -10.13 -8.36 -20.39
C ASN A 6 -9.49 -8.04 -21.75
N LYS A 7 -8.20 -7.63 -21.76
CA LYS A 7 -7.39 -7.32 -22.96
C LYS A 7 -7.90 -6.14 -23.79
N ASP A 8 -8.47 -5.14 -23.12
CA ASP A 8 -8.94 -3.92 -23.79
C ASP A 8 -7.86 -2.82 -23.89
N GLY A 9 -6.67 -3.09 -23.38
CA GLY A 9 -5.52 -2.18 -23.41
C GLY A 9 -5.48 -1.21 -22.26
N GLN A 10 -6.31 -1.39 -21.23
CA GLN A 10 -6.33 -0.59 -20.00
C GLN A 10 -6.38 -1.50 -18.78
N ILE A 11 -5.94 -1.01 -17.65
CA ILE A 11 -6.09 -1.67 -16.34
C ILE A 11 -7.20 -0.95 -15.59
N GLN A 12 -8.33 -1.62 -15.41
CA GLN A 12 -9.45 -1.08 -14.64
C GLN A 12 -9.27 -1.36 -13.17
N PHE A 13 -9.19 -0.31 -12.37
CA PHE A 13 -8.95 -0.43 -10.93
C PHE A 13 -9.99 0.29 -10.08
N VAL A 14 -10.09 -0.15 -8.84
CA VAL A 14 -10.75 0.58 -7.75
C VAL A 14 -9.73 0.96 -6.69
N LEU A 15 -9.94 2.09 -5.99
CA LEU A 15 -9.01 2.59 -5.01
C LEU A 15 -9.70 2.89 -3.67
N LEU A 16 -9.17 2.28 -2.61
CA LEU A 16 -9.55 2.52 -1.22
C LEU A 16 -8.61 3.55 -0.62
N LYS A 17 -9.15 4.75 -0.37
CA LYS A 17 -8.41 5.89 0.15
C LYS A 17 -8.47 5.91 1.68
N GLY A 18 -7.38 6.33 2.31
CA GLY A 18 -7.34 6.64 3.74
C GLY A 18 -8.12 7.91 4.09
N GLU A 19 -7.78 8.54 5.20
CA GLU A 19 -8.43 9.77 5.66
C GLU A 19 -8.19 10.92 4.68
N PRO A 20 -9.25 11.60 4.21
CA PRO A 20 -9.12 12.75 3.32
C PRO A 20 -8.31 13.88 3.96
N GLY A 21 -7.37 14.46 3.19
CA GLY A 21 -6.47 15.51 3.67
C GLY A 21 -5.24 15.00 4.42
N HIS A 22 -5.17 13.71 4.76
CA HIS A 22 -3.95 13.11 5.32
C HIS A 22 -2.86 13.07 4.23
N PRO A 23 -1.63 13.59 4.48
CA PRO A 23 -0.58 13.67 3.45
C PRO A 23 -0.29 12.34 2.76
N ASP A 24 -0.23 11.24 3.52
CA ASP A 24 0.03 9.91 2.95
C ASP A 24 -1.15 9.40 2.11
N ALA A 25 -2.40 9.67 2.51
CA ALA A 25 -3.57 9.27 1.73
C ALA A 25 -3.59 9.98 0.38
N GLU A 26 -3.32 11.28 0.37
CA GLU A 26 -3.27 12.08 -0.86
C GLU A 26 -2.11 11.62 -1.76
N ALA A 27 -0.92 11.43 -1.18
CA ALA A 27 0.26 11.01 -1.92
C ALA A 27 0.09 9.59 -2.51
N ARG A 28 -0.31 8.61 -1.69
CA ARG A 28 -0.50 7.20 -2.12
C ARG A 28 -1.60 7.08 -3.17
N THR A 29 -2.64 7.90 -3.10
CA THR A 29 -3.70 7.96 -4.11
C THR A 29 -3.21 8.54 -5.44
N THR A 30 -2.52 9.68 -5.39
CA THR A 30 -2.11 10.41 -6.59
C THR A 30 -0.94 9.73 -7.30
N TYR A 31 0.10 9.38 -6.54
CA TYR A 31 1.35 8.93 -7.15
C TYR A 31 1.33 7.48 -7.65
N VAL A 32 0.49 6.61 -7.10
CA VAL A 32 0.36 5.25 -7.65
C VAL A 32 -0.18 5.28 -9.09
N ILE A 33 -1.19 6.09 -9.34
CA ILE A 33 -1.79 6.22 -10.67
C ILE A 33 -0.79 6.90 -11.63
N LYS A 34 -0.17 7.99 -11.15
CA LYS A 34 0.83 8.70 -11.94
C LYS A 34 1.97 7.78 -12.35
N GLU A 35 2.54 7.02 -11.42
CA GLU A 35 3.68 6.13 -11.69
C GLU A 35 3.32 5.01 -12.68
N LEU A 36 2.12 4.43 -12.55
CA LEU A 36 1.65 3.43 -13.51
C LEU A 36 1.56 4.01 -14.92
N ASN A 37 0.98 5.20 -15.07
CA ASN A 37 0.85 5.87 -16.36
C ASN A 37 2.20 6.32 -16.93
N ASP A 38 3.10 6.84 -16.10
CA ASP A 38 4.47 7.24 -16.49
C ASP A 38 5.28 6.03 -17.02
N LYS A 39 4.99 4.82 -16.52
CA LYS A 39 5.56 3.57 -17.02
C LYS A 39 4.86 3.03 -18.29
N GLY A 40 3.94 3.78 -18.85
CA GLY A 40 3.24 3.43 -20.09
C GLY A 40 2.04 2.50 -19.90
N LEU A 41 1.63 2.21 -18.66
CA LEU A 41 0.41 1.46 -18.38
C LEU A 41 -0.79 2.40 -18.46
N LYS A 42 -1.74 2.10 -19.32
CA LYS A 42 -3.00 2.84 -19.36
C LYS A 42 -3.90 2.34 -18.23
N THR A 43 -4.43 3.27 -17.45
CA THR A 43 -5.28 2.94 -16.30
C THR A 43 -6.65 3.60 -16.41
N GLN A 44 -7.68 2.93 -15.93
CA GLN A 44 -9.03 3.47 -15.79
C GLN A 44 -9.53 3.27 -14.35
N GLN A 45 -9.74 4.36 -13.64
CA GLN A 45 -10.34 4.32 -12.31
C GLN A 45 -11.86 4.11 -12.43
N LEU A 46 -12.35 2.95 -11.96
CA LEU A 46 -13.79 2.64 -11.94
C LEU A 46 -14.49 3.22 -10.72
N ALA A 47 -13.80 3.22 -9.58
CA ALA A 47 -14.30 3.80 -8.33
C ALA A 47 -13.15 4.21 -7.40
N LEU A 48 -13.41 5.20 -6.57
CA LEU A 48 -12.58 5.62 -5.46
C LEU A 48 -13.50 6.04 -4.32
N ASP A 49 -13.23 5.57 -3.12
CA ASP A 49 -13.93 6.05 -1.92
C ASP A 49 -12.99 5.98 -0.71
N THR A 50 -13.30 6.76 0.33
CA THR A 50 -12.55 6.72 1.58
C THR A 50 -13.03 5.59 2.49
N ALA A 51 -12.08 4.86 3.06
CA ALA A 51 -12.34 3.82 4.06
C ALA A 51 -11.56 4.07 5.36
N MET A 52 -11.04 5.29 5.56
CA MET A 52 -10.52 5.82 6.83
C MET A 52 -9.47 4.91 7.49
N TRP A 53 -8.61 4.25 6.70
CA TRP A 53 -7.59 3.29 7.15
C TRP A 53 -8.15 2.01 7.79
N ASP A 54 -9.46 1.80 7.72
CA ASP A 54 -10.20 0.77 8.45
C ASP A 54 -10.58 -0.43 7.57
N THR A 55 -10.39 -1.64 8.11
CA THR A 55 -10.65 -2.90 7.40
C THR A 55 -12.14 -3.11 7.11
N ALA A 56 -13.01 -2.83 8.09
CA ALA A 56 -14.44 -3.07 7.94
C ALA A 56 -15.06 -2.10 6.93
N GLN A 57 -14.71 -0.81 7.02
CA GLN A 57 -15.16 0.18 6.05
C GLN A 57 -14.67 -0.15 4.63
N ALA A 58 -13.42 -0.60 4.48
CA ALA A 58 -12.89 -1.01 3.19
C ALA A 58 -13.65 -2.20 2.62
N LYS A 59 -13.96 -3.20 3.46
CA LYS A 59 -14.79 -4.34 3.07
C LYS A 59 -16.16 -3.90 2.59
N ASP A 60 -16.85 -3.04 3.32
CA ASP A 60 -18.19 -2.53 2.97
C ASP A 60 -18.17 -1.78 1.61
N LYS A 61 -17.13 -0.97 1.36
CA LYS A 61 -16.96 -0.30 0.06
C LYS A 61 -16.75 -1.30 -1.07
N MET A 62 -15.90 -2.30 -0.86
CA MET A 62 -15.68 -3.34 -1.84
C MET A 62 -16.93 -4.17 -2.10
N ASP A 63 -17.68 -4.57 -1.08
CA ASP A 63 -18.96 -5.29 -1.22
C ASP A 63 -19.96 -4.48 -2.08
N ALA A 64 -20.04 -3.17 -1.87
CA ALA A 64 -20.87 -2.29 -2.67
C ALA A 64 -20.41 -2.24 -4.14
N TRP A 65 -19.11 -2.11 -4.41
CA TRP A 65 -18.57 -2.09 -5.77
C TRP A 65 -18.74 -3.43 -6.48
N LEU A 66 -18.56 -4.55 -5.76
CA LEU A 66 -18.71 -5.91 -6.28
C LEU A 66 -20.18 -6.31 -6.53
N SER A 67 -21.11 -5.57 -5.95
CA SER A 67 -22.55 -5.69 -6.21
C SER A 67 -23.04 -4.67 -7.26
N GLY A 68 -22.19 -3.76 -7.69
CA GLY A 68 -22.53 -2.68 -8.61
C GLY A 68 -22.33 -3.02 -10.10
N PRO A 69 -22.65 -2.07 -10.99
CA PRO A 69 -22.64 -2.30 -12.43
C PRO A 69 -21.22 -2.53 -13.02
N ASN A 70 -20.18 -2.12 -12.33
CA ASN A 70 -18.80 -2.29 -12.76
C ASN A 70 -18.10 -3.52 -12.15
N ALA A 71 -18.81 -4.35 -11.37
CA ALA A 71 -18.25 -5.49 -10.65
C ALA A 71 -17.40 -6.45 -11.51
N ASN A 72 -17.80 -6.65 -12.76
CA ASN A 72 -17.10 -7.54 -13.70
C ASN A 72 -15.97 -6.86 -14.49
N LYS A 73 -15.76 -5.55 -14.26
CA LYS A 73 -14.70 -4.79 -14.91
C LYS A 73 -13.51 -4.55 -13.98
N ILE A 74 -13.65 -4.83 -12.66
CA ILE A 74 -12.59 -4.61 -11.69
C ILE A 74 -11.49 -5.63 -11.94
N GLU A 75 -10.29 -5.16 -12.25
CA GLU A 75 -9.10 -5.97 -12.54
C GLU A 75 -8.03 -5.85 -11.47
N VAL A 76 -7.98 -4.71 -10.75
CA VAL A 76 -7.02 -4.45 -9.69
C VAL A 76 -7.69 -3.68 -8.56
N VAL A 77 -7.30 -3.99 -7.32
CA VAL A 77 -7.65 -3.20 -6.14
C VAL A 77 -6.39 -2.56 -5.57
N ILE A 78 -6.43 -1.25 -5.38
CA ILE A 78 -5.36 -0.48 -4.76
C ILE A 78 -5.88 0.08 -3.44
N ALA A 79 -5.19 -0.21 -2.34
CA ALA A 79 -5.52 0.33 -1.03
C ALA A 79 -4.37 1.19 -0.49
N ASN A 80 -4.70 2.31 0.14
CA ASN A 80 -3.68 3.18 0.71
C ASN A 80 -2.94 2.56 1.91
N ASN A 81 -3.50 1.51 2.56
CA ASN A 81 -2.80 0.73 3.57
C ASN A 81 -3.21 -0.75 3.57
N ASP A 82 -2.51 -1.58 4.34
CA ASP A 82 -2.75 -3.02 4.44
C ASP A 82 -4.07 -3.36 5.15
N ALA A 83 -4.48 -2.58 6.15
CA ALA A 83 -5.75 -2.82 6.84
C ALA A 83 -6.92 -2.75 5.85
N MET A 84 -6.96 -1.74 4.99
CA MET A 84 -7.96 -1.62 3.93
C MET A 84 -7.79 -2.70 2.84
N ALA A 85 -6.55 -3.06 2.49
CA ALA A 85 -6.29 -4.15 1.55
C ALA A 85 -6.83 -5.50 2.07
N MET A 86 -6.69 -5.79 3.37
CA MET A 86 -7.25 -6.99 4.00
C MET A 86 -8.78 -7.01 3.91
N GLY A 87 -9.44 -5.88 4.15
CA GLY A 87 -10.89 -5.75 3.97
C GLY A 87 -11.33 -6.04 2.53
N ALA A 88 -10.56 -5.53 1.55
CA ALA A 88 -10.81 -5.81 0.15
C ALA A 88 -10.65 -7.30 -0.19
N VAL A 89 -9.62 -7.97 0.33
CA VAL A 89 -9.41 -9.41 0.15
C VAL A 89 -10.58 -10.22 0.71
N GLU A 90 -11.11 -9.85 1.88
CA GLU A 90 -12.29 -10.51 2.46
C GLU A 90 -13.53 -10.38 1.58
N ALA A 91 -13.81 -9.17 1.07
CA ALA A 91 -14.92 -8.91 0.18
C ALA A 91 -14.78 -9.71 -1.14
N LEU A 92 -13.59 -9.68 -1.76
CA LEU A 92 -13.32 -10.46 -2.98
C LEU A 92 -13.53 -11.96 -2.77
N LYS A 93 -13.12 -12.49 -1.62
CA LYS A 93 -13.35 -13.89 -1.25
C LYS A 93 -14.84 -14.20 -1.12
N ALA A 94 -15.61 -13.34 -0.46
CA ALA A 94 -17.06 -13.50 -0.29
C ALA A 94 -17.80 -13.48 -1.64
N HIS A 95 -17.32 -12.73 -2.61
CA HIS A 95 -17.88 -12.63 -3.97
C HIS A 95 -17.28 -13.62 -4.98
N ASN A 96 -16.45 -14.58 -4.55
CA ASN A 96 -15.75 -15.54 -5.42
C ASN A 96 -14.86 -14.89 -6.49
N LYS A 97 -14.25 -13.74 -6.19
CA LYS A 97 -13.38 -12.95 -7.08
C LYS A 97 -11.93 -12.86 -6.57
N SER A 98 -11.45 -13.87 -5.84
CA SER A 98 -10.11 -13.90 -5.25
C SER A 98 -8.95 -13.87 -6.26
N SER A 99 -9.23 -13.96 -7.55
CA SER A 99 -8.21 -13.81 -8.60
C SER A 99 -7.83 -12.35 -8.87
N ILE A 100 -8.61 -11.38 -8.41
CA ILE A 100 -8.32 -9.96 -8.59
C ILE A 100 -7.17 -9.57 -7.64
N PRO A 101 -6.03 -9.07 -8.16
CA PRO A 101 -4.89 -8.68 -7.34
C PRO A 101 -5.22 -7.46 -6.48
N VAL A 102 -4.77 -7.51 -5.23
CA VAL A 102 -4.91 -6.44 -4.25
C VAL A 102 -3.53 -5.98 -3.79
N PHE A 103 -3.33 -4.67 -3.68
CA PHE A 103 -2.09 -4.06 -3.20
C PHE A 103 -2.37 -3.15 -2.00
N GLY A 104 -1.47 -3.22 -1.01
CA GLY A 104 -1.51 -2.42 0.20
C GLY A 104 -0.22 -1.65 0.45
N VAL A 105 -0.11 -1.07 1.63
CA VAL A 105 1.09 -0.39 2.18
C VAL A 105 1.12 -0.65 3.67
N ASP A 106 2.26 -0.82 4.24
CA ASP A 106 2.78 -0.92 5.61
C ASP A 106 3.59 -2.18 5.86
N ALA A 107 3.36 -3.27 5.11
CA ALA A 107 3.93 -4.60 5.33
C ALA A 107 3.64 -5.15 6.74
N LEU A 108 2.36 -5.05 7.14
CA LEU A 108 1.91 -5.63 8.40
C LEU A 108 2.12 -7.16 8.41
N PRO A 109 2.40 -7.80 9.57
CA PRO A 109 2.60 -9.25 9.64
C PRO A 109 1.46 -10.06 9.00
N GLU A 110 0.21 -9.64 9.21
CA GLU A 110 -0.98 -10.26 8.64
C GLU A 110 -1.02 -10.11 7.10
N ALA A 111 -0.65 -8.94 6.59
CA ALA A 111 -0.56 -8.69 5.15
C ALA A 111 0.57 -9.51 4.50
N LEU A 112 1.72 -9.65 5.15
CA LEU A 112 2.80 -10.52 4.69
C LEU A 112 2.36 -11.99 4.62
N ALA A 113 1.53 -12.44 5.57
CA ALA A 113 0.94 -13.79 5.51
C ALA A 113 0.00 -13.94 4.29
N LEU A 114 -0.75 -12.91 3.94
CA LEU A 114 -1.59 -12.89 2.74
C LEU A 114 -0.78 -12.84 1.46
N VAL A 115 0.34 -12.10 1.42
CA VAL A 115 1.29 -12.14 0.29
C VAL A 115 1.85 -13.56 0.12
N LYS A 116 2.23 -14.22 1.23
CA LYS A 116 2.72 -15.61 1.22
C LYS A 116 1.71 -16.58 0.63
N SER A 117 0.44 -16.44 1.01
CA SER A 117 -0.64 -17.29 0.50
C SER A 117 -1.08 -16.95 -0.92
N GLY A 118 -0.74 -15.75 -1.42
CA GLY A 118 -1.16 -15.22 -2.72
C GLY A 118 -2.53 -14.54 -2.70
N ALA A 119 -3.12 -14.35 -1.53
CA ALA A 119 -4.36 -13.59 -1.38
C ALA A 119 -4.15 -12.07 -1.51
N LEU A 120 -2.96 -11.59 -1.19
CA LEU A 120 -2.50 -10.22 -1.47
C LEU A 120 -1.38 -10.29 -2.51
N ALA A 121 -1.43 -9.46 -3.54
CA ALA A 121 -0.44 -9.46 -4.61
C ALA A 121 0.89 -8.83 -4.17
N GLY A 122 0.82 -7.83 -3.30
CA GLY A 122 1.98 -7.16 -2.72
C GLY A 122 1.60 -6.06 -1.75
N THR A 123 2.58 -5.61 -1.00
CA THR A 123 2.51 -4.46 -0.12
C THR A 123 3.78 -3.63 -0.23
N VAL A 124 3.86 -2.52 0.47
CA VAL A 124 5.06 -1.67 0.52
C VAL A 124 5.44 -1.48 1.98
N LEU A 125 6.66 -1.85 2.35
CA LEU A 125 7.15 -1.63 3.71
C LEU A 125 7.23 -0.14 4.01
N ASN A 126 6.49 0.29 5.02
CA ASN A 126 6.64 1.56 5.73
C ASN A 126 7.40 1.26 7.02
N ASP A 127 8.73 1.41 6.99
CA ASP A 127 9.64 0.86 8.01
C ASP A 127 9.59 1.64 9.32
N ALA A 128 8.59 1.34 10.15
CA ALA A 128 8.38 1.95 11.46
C ALA A 128 9.58 1.73 12.40
N ASN A 129 10.27 0.59 12.31
CA ASN A 129 11.42 0.30 13.16
C ASN A 129 12.59 1.24 12.86
N ASN A 130 12.93 1.42 11.58
CA ASN A 130 13.99 2.35 11.21
C ASN A 130 13.59 3.82 11.42
N GLN A 131 12.31 4.17 11.25
CA GLN A 131 11.81 5.50 11.60
C GLN A 131 11.95 5.79 13.10
N ALA A 132 11.53 4.85 13.95
CA ALA A 132 11.68 4.97 15.41
C ALA A 132 13.16 5.03 15.82
N LYS A 133 14.01 4.18 15.24
CA LYS A 133 15.44 4.18 15.51
C LYS A 133 16.09 5.50 15.09
N ALA A 134 15.80 6.00 13.90
CA ALA A 134 16.30 7.31 13.46
C ALA A 134 15.90 8.41 14.44
N THR A 135 14.62 8.47 14.80
CA THR A 135 14.09 9.46 15.73
C THR A 135 14.83 9.42 17.07
N PHE A 136 15.00 8.22 17.64
CA PHE A 136 15.71 8.04 18.91
C PHE A 136 17.18 8.46 18.82
N ASP A 137 17.91 7.99 17.81
CA ASP A 137 19.34 8.26 17.63
C ASP A 137 19.59 9.77 17.50
N LEU A 138 18.79 10.46 16.69
CA LEU A 138 18.92 11.89 16.46
C LEU A 138 18.58 12.70 17.73
N ALA A 139 17.46 12.35 18.39
CA ALA A 139 17.04 13.02 19.61
C ALA A 139 18.08 12.88 20.74
N LYS A 140 18.62 11.67 20.91
CA LYS A 140 19.67 11.39 21.88
C LYS A 140 20.94 12.22 21.61
N ASN A 141 21.41 12.26 20.36
CA ASN A 141 22.59 13.05 20.01
C ASN A 141 22.39 14.54 20.33
N LEU A 142 21.22 15.09 19.97
CA LEU A 142 20.90 16.49 20.26
C LEU A 142 20.85 16.75 21.78
N ALA A 143 20.28 15.84 22.56
CA ALA A 143 20.26 15.96 24.03
C ALA A 143 21.66 15.89 24.65
N ASP A 144 22.57 15.13 24.04
CA ASP A 144 23.99 15.03 24.43
C ASP A 144 24.83 16.23 23.92
N GLY A 145 24.25 17.22 23.25
CA GLY A 145 24.94 18.37 22.67
C GLY A 145 25.79 18.07 21.44
N LYS A 146 25.54 16.94 20.78
CA LYS A 146 26.24 16.49 19.55
C LYS A 146 25.53 16.94 18.30
N GLY A 147 26.17 16.79 17.13
CA GLY A 147 25.49 16.85 15.85
C GLY A 147 24.44 15.75 15.73
N ALA A 148 23.25 16.06 15.22
CA ALA A 148 22.11 15.12 15.24
C ALA A 148 22.45 13.72 14.67
N ALA A 149 23.24 13.63 13.61
CA ALA A 149 23.61 12.35 12.98
C ALA A 149 24.97 11.79 13.43
N ASP A 150 25.66 12.39 14.39
CA ASP A 150 27.00 11.98 14.81
C ASP A 150 27.04 10.53 15.28
N GLY A 151 27.96 9.75 14.70
CA GLY A 151 28.12 8.34 15.03
C GLY A 151 27.00 7.43 14.57
N THR A 152 26.09 7.92 13.73
CA THR A 152 24.99 7.13 13.12
C THR A 152 25.20 6.92 11.64
N ASN A 153 24.42 6.05 11.02
CA ASN A 153 24.36 5.86 9.57
C ASN A 153 23.29 6.74 8.89
N TRP A 154 22.59 7.57 9.65
CA TRP A 154 21.52 8.42 9.14
C TRP A 154 22.07 9.59 8.34
N LYS A 155 21.46 9.85 7.18
CA LYS A 155 21.78 11.04 6.36
C LYS A 155 20.69 12.07 6.55
N ILE A 156 21.09 13.29 6.94
CA ILE A 156 20.19 14.43 7.09
C ILE A 156 20.32 15.29 5.81
N ASP A 157 19.21 15.47 5.13
CA ASP A 157 19.09 16.41 4.02
C ASP A 157 18.00 17.43 4.34
N ASN A 158 18.35 18.73 4.35
CA ASN A 158 17.42 19.81 4.69
C ASN A 158 16.62 19.57 5.99
N LYS A 159 17.28 19.08 7.05
CA LYS A 159 16.69 18.72 8.35
C LYS A 159 15.75 17.50 8.31
N VAL A 160 15.76 16.72 7.24
CA VAL A 160 14.94 15.53 7.06
C VAL A 160 15.82 14.28 6.97
N VAL A 161 15.45 13.23 7.70
CA VAL A 161 15.95 11.86 7.47
C VAL A 161 14.88 11.09 6.71
N ARG A 162 15.26 10.47 5.60
CA ARG A 162 14.37 9.65 4.79
C ARG A 162 14.64 8.19 5.05
N VAL A 163 13.61 7.46 5.50
CA VAL A 163 13.61 6.00 5.57
C VAL A 163 12.93 5.48 4.30
N PRO A 164 13.62 4.70 3.46
CA PRO A 164 13.07 4.26 2.20
C PRO A 164 11.85 3.35 2.35
N TYR A 165 10.86 3.54 1.49
CA TYR A 165 9.81 2.55 1.27
C TYR A 165 10.34 1.41 0.39
N VAL A 166 9.94 0.16 0.66
CA VAL A 166 10.38 -1.02 -0.09
C VAL A 166 9.16 -1.84 -0.51
N GLY A 167 9.02 -2.09 -1.82
CA GLY A 167 7.99 -3.00 -2.32
C GLY A 167 8.23 -4.44 -1.85
N VAL A 168 7.18 -5.09 -1.40
CA VAL A 168 7.22 -6.48 -0.91
C VAL A 168 6.20 -7.31 -1.67
N ASP A 169 6.67 -8.34 -2.33
CA ASP A 169 5.87 -9.32 -3.05
C ASP A 169 6.36 -10.75 -2.74
N LYS A 170 5.89 -11.74 -3.47
CA LYS A 170 6.31 -13.14 -3.27
C LYS A 170 7.81 -13.38 -3.48
N ASP A 171 8.44 -12.59 -4.35
CA ASP A 171 9.83 -12.85 -4.77
C ASP A 171 10.83 -12.44 -3.68
N ASN A 172 10.52 -11.36 -2.92
CA ASN A 172 11.38 -10.85 -1.86
C ASN A 172 10.82 -11.01 -0.44
N LEU A 173 9.64 -11.59 -0.28
CA LEU A 173 8.96 -11.77 1.02
C LEU A 173 9.85 -12.40 2.11
N ALA A 174 10.76 -13.32 1.73
CA ALA A 174 11.61 -14.01 2.68
C ALA A 174 12.54 -13.08 3.47
N GLU A 175 12.86 -11.90 2.93
CA GLU A 175 13.69 -10.88 3.59
C GLU A 175 12.95 -10.16 4.72
N PHE A 176 11.62 -10.10 4.67
CA PHE A 176 10.75 -9.36 5.59
C PHE A 176 10.02 -10.26 6.59
N SER A 177 9.95 -11.57 6.34
CA SER A 177 9.22 -12.54 7.19
C SER A 177 9.98 -12.99 8.43
N LYS A 178 11.20 -12.50 8.69
CA LYS A 178 12.09 -12.92 9.78
C LYS A 178 12.21 -11.88 10.91
N LYS A 179 11.38 -10.88 10.94
CA LYS A 179 11.43 -9.83 11.98
C LYS A 179 10.31 -9.99 12.99
#